data_0da5b1876b631e1582fb42405fb21991
#
_entry.id   0da5b1876b631e1582fb42405fb21991
#
_cell.length_a   1.000
_cell.length_b   1.000
_cell.length_c   1.000
_cell.angle_alpha   90.00
_cell.angle_beta   90.00
_cell.angle_gamma   90.00
#
_symmetry.space_group_name_H-M   'P 1'
#
loop_
_entity.id
_entity.type
_entity.pdbx_description
1 polymer ?
#
loop_
_entity_poly.entity_id
_entity_poly.type
_entity_poly.pdbx_seq_one_letter_code
_entity_poly.pdbx_strand_id
1 'polypeptide(L)'
;MNRLLLFDLDGTLLRPDKTISPVNLQALDDCRRAGCGIGIATARYAGSAQAYARQVQPEVLITSCGALAQVQGETVYQDGLAPVEVQRVFACIRRICGAETEMTVDTLQGHFWNYDRNQRPPDPAWAKSIWSDFRDFSLYALKICAQVPTDKQVKALQAALSDCDIRCFSGEENWHKITKSTATKANALAPICAACGLTIDRITAFGDDFADLEMLRLAGTGVAMGNGVPAVLAAADITIGPNDTDAIAAYLHTHILHAE
;
A
#
# COMPACT_ATOMS: atom_id res chain seq x y z
N MET A 1 2.68 8.67 21.41
CA MET A 1 2.66 9.68 20.32
C MET A 1 1.46 10.59 20.50
N ASN A 2 1.57 11.85 20.11
CA ASN A 2 0.47 12.82 20.20
C ASN A 2 -0.22 13.08 18.84
N ARG A 3 0.40 12.66 17.73
CA ARG A 3 -0.06 12.74 16.35
C ARG A 3 0.61 11.64 15.54
N LEU A 4 -0.05 11.14 14.50
CA LEU A 4 0.50 10.20 13.52
C LEU A 4 0.67 10.90 12.17
N LEU A 5 1.87 10.84 11.61
CA LEU A 5 2.19 11.26 10.25
C LEU A 5 2.29 10.00 9.39
N LEU A 6 1.33 9.83 8.46
CA LEU A 6 1.16 8.59 7.70
C LEU A 6 1.43 8.85 6.22
N PHE A 7 2.43 8.19 5.66
CA PHE A 7 2.92 8.43 4.31
C PHE A 7 2.67 7.23 3.40
N ASP A 8 2.10 7.46 2.20
CA ASP A 8 2.30 6.50 1.12
C ASP A 8 3.76 6.47 0.71
N LEU A 9 4.16 5.39 0.01
CA LEU A 9 5.53 5.24 -0.49
C LEU A 9 5.68 5.73 -1.94
N ASP A 10 5.05 5.05 -2.88
CA ASP A 10 5.30 5.21 -4.31
C ASP A 10 4.56 6.44 -4.87
N GLY A 11 5.32 7.45 -5.29
CA GLY A 11 4.76 8.73 -5.73
C GLY A 11 4.58 9.74 -4.59
N THR A 12 4.83 9.34 -3.34
CA THR A 12 4.73 10.20 -2.15
C THR A 12 6.07 10.32 -1.44
N LEU A 13 6.45 9.39 -0.57
CA LEU A 13 7.71 9.47 0.18
C LEU A 13 8.92 9.10 -0.68
N LEU A 14 8.71 8.21 -1.68
CA LEU A 14 9.73 7.80 -2.63
C LEU A 14 9.81 8.75 -3.81
N ARG A 15 11.02 9.16 -4.13
CA ARG A 15 11.36 9.82 -5.40
C ARG A 15 11.14 8.88 -6.59
N PRO A 16 11.12 9.39 -7.85
CA PRO A 16 10.99 8.54 -9.04
C PRO A 16 12.06 7.44 -9.16
N ASP A 17 13.27 7.68 -8.63
CA ASP A 17 14.38 6.71 -8.58
C ASP A 17 14.25 5.69 -7.43
N LYS A 18 13.12 5.70 -6.72
CA LYS A 18 12.82 4.83 -5.58
C LYS A 18 13.72 5.06 -4.36
N THR A 19 14.33 6.22 -4.24
CA THR A 19 15.05 6.64 -3.03
C THR A 19 14.18 7.51 -2.14
N ILE A 20 14.52 7.59 -0.84
CA ILE A 20 13.96 8.60 0.07
C ILE A 20 14.97 9.72 0.23
N SER A 21 14.53 10.97 0.09
CA SER A 21 15.39 12.13 0.30
C SER A 21 16.01 12.13 1.72
N PRO A 22 17.33 12.36 1.85
CA PRO A 22 17.94 12.55 3.15
C PRO A 22 17.32 13.71 3.95
N VAL A 23 16.85 14.76 3.27
CA VAL A 23 16.17 15.90 3.89
C VAL A 23 14.82 15.48 4.46
N ASN A 24 14.04 14.69 3.70
CA ASN A 24 12.78 14.13 4.21
C ASN A 24 13.04 13.19 5.40
N LEU A 25 14.03 12.29 5.34
CA LEU A 25 14.37 11.41 6.46
C LEU A 25 14.73 12.21 7.72
N GLN A 26 15.52 13.28 7.58
CA GLN A 26 15.86 14.15 8.69
C GLN A 26 14.63 14.82 9.31
N ALA A 27 13.72 15.33 8.47
CA ALA A 27 12.48 15.95 8.93
C ALA A 27 11.55 14.95 9.66
N LEU A 28 11.50 13.69 9.21
CA LEU A 28 10.77 12.64 9.92
C LEU A 28 11.36 12.38 11.31
N ASP A 29 12.70 12.36 11.44
CA ASP A 29 13.37 12.19 12.72
C ASP A 29 13.15 13.39 13.64
N ASP A 30 13.11 14.60 13.11
CA ASP A 30 12.77 15.80 13.88
C ASP A 30 11.34 15.74 14.41
N CYS A 31 10.37 15.34 13.58
CA CYS A 31 8.99 15.12 13.99
C CYS A 31 8.87 14.04 15.08
N ARG A 32 9.62 12.96 14.96
CA ARG A 32 9.65 11.90 15.99
C ARG A 32 10.17 12.44 17.32
N ARG A 33 11.24 13.25 17.31
CA ARG A 33 11.75 13.93 18.52
C ARG A 33 10.74 14.91 19.12
N ALA A 34 9.86 15.49 18.30
CA ALA A 34 8.74 16.33 18.74
C ALA A 34 7.51 15.52 19.21
N GLY A 35 7.61 14.20 19.31
CA GLY A 35 6.57 13.31 19.84
C GLY A 35 5.54 12.82 18.82
N CYS A 36 5.77 13.06 17.52
CA CYS A 36 4.94 12.47 16.47
C CYS A 36 5.29 10.99 16.25
N GLY A 37 4.30 10.16 15.94
CA GLY A 37 4.50 8.85 15.36
C GLY A 37 4.66 8.95 13.83
N ILE A 38 5.49 8.10 13.26
CA ILE A 38 5.69 8.00 11.81
C ILE A 38 5.08 6.70 11.32
N GLY A 39 4.30 6.75 10.25
CA GLY A 39 3.69 5.58 9.63
C GLY A 39 3.91 5.52 8.13
N ILE A 40 3.93 4.31 7.61
CA ILE A 40 3.91 4.01 6.17
C ILE A 40 2.58 3.33 5.83
N ALA A 41 1.94 3.75 4.73
CA ALA A 41 0.74 3.12 4.17
C ALA A 41 0.94 2.82 2.69
N THR A 42 1.18 1.57 2.32
CA THR A 42 1.59 1.22 0.95
C THR A 42 0.79 0.07 0.34
N ALA A 43 0.65 0.08 -1.00
CA ALA A 43 0.14 -1.07 -1.74
C ALA A 43 1.16 -2.22 -1.82
N ARG A 44 2.42 -1.97 -1.46
CA ARG A 44 3.47 -2.99 -1.45
C ARG A 44 3.20 -4.07 -0.41
N TYR A 45 3.67 -5.26 -0.68
CA TYR A 45 3.74 -6.34 0.29
C TYR A 45 4.84 -6.05 1.33
N ALA A 46 4.68 -6.57 2.56
CA ALA A 46 5.57 -6.25 3.68
C ALA A 46 7.07 -6.49 3.38
N GLY A 47 7.40 -7.58 2.66
CA GLY A 47 8.78 -7.87 2.29
C GLY A 47 9.39 -6.86 1.31
N SER A 48 8.62 -6.38 0.32
CA SER A 48 9.10 -5.36 -0.63
C SER A 48 9.12 -3.94 -0.03
N ALA A 49 8.34 -3.69 1.02
CA ALA A 49 8.39 -2.44 1.79
C ALA A 49 9.53 -2.41 2.82
N GLN A 50 10.11 -3.58 3.17
CA GLN A 50 11.05 -3.72 4.29
C GLN A 50 12.30 -2.84 4.18
N ALA A 51 12.84 -2.63 2.96
CA ALA A 51 14.01 -1.79 2.76
C ALA A 51 13.74 -0.33 3.16
N TYR A 52 12.56 0.17 2.86
CA TYR A 52 12.11 1.51 3.23
C TYR A 52 11.72 1.59 4.70
N ALA A 53 11.04 0.58 5.22
CA ALA A 53 10.72 0.50 6.64
C ALA A 53 11.97 0.52 7.53
N ARG A 54 13.09 -0.08 7.09
CA ARG A 54 14.37 0.01 7.81
C ARG A 54 14.96 1.42 7.82
N GLN A 55 14.74 2.23 6.78
CA GLN A 55 15.23 3.61 6.71
C GLN A 55 14.33 4.54 7.54
N VAL A 56 13.02 4.38 7.43
CA VAL A 56 12.02 5.24 8.09
C VAL A 56 11.79 4.83 9.54
N GLN A 57 11.96 3.55 9.89
CA GLN A 57 11.64 2.97 11.21
C GLN A 57 10.23 3.34 11.70
N PRO A 58 9.18 3.04 10.92
CA PRO A 58 7.83 3.49 11.23
C PRO A 58 7.25 2.77 12.45
N GLU A 59 6.52 3.49 13.30
CA GLU A 59 5.72 2.93 14.38
C GLU A 59 4.44 2.25 13.85
N VAL A 60 3.93 2.71 12.70
CA VAL A 60 2.76 2.16 12.02
C VAL A 60 3.13 1.73 10.62
N LEU A 61 2.75 0.52 10.25
CA LEU A 61 3.00 -0.03 8.90
C LEU A 61 1.71 -0.64 8.34
N ILE A 62 1.17 -0.01 7.30
CA ILE A 62 0.05 -0.54 6.50
C ILE A 62 0.63 -1.06 5.19
N THR A 63 0.33 -2.33 4.84
CA THR A 63 0.84 -3.00 3.63
C THR A 63 -0.27 -3.68 2.85
N SER A 64 0.08 -4.22 1.66
CA SER A 64 -0.83 -4.96 0.77
C SER A 64 -2.14 -4.22 0.52
N CYS A 65 -2.05 -2.93 0.14
CA CYS A 65 -3.20 -2.05 -0.16
C CYS A 65 -4.10 -1.72 1.05
N GLY A 66 -3.67 -1.98 2.27
CA GLY A 66 -4.48 -1.80 3.47
C GLY A 66 -4.99 -3.10 4.09
N ALA A 67 -4.67 -4.26 3.49
CA ALA A 67 -5.09 -5.55 4.00
C ALA A 67 -4.41 -5.95 5.33
N LEU A 68 -3.29 -5.32 5.67
CA LEU A 68 -2.56 -5.57 6.92
C LEU A 68 -2.11 -4.24 7.53
N ALA A 69 -2.39 -4.04 8.81
CA ALA A 69 -1.81 -2.94 9.57
C ALA A 69 -1.16 -3.44 10.86
N GLN A 70 0.02 -2.90 11.13
CA GLN A 70 0.81 -3.21 12.31
C GLN A 70 1.17 -1.92 13.06
N VAL A 71 1.18 -1.99 14.39
CA VAL A 71 1.66 -0.94 15.27
C VAL A 71 2.80 -1.54 16.09
N GLN A 72 4.00 -0.96 16.00
CA GLN A 72 5.22 -1.46 16.66
C GLN A 72 5.50 -2.96 16.38
N GLY A 73 5.16 -3.42 15.16
CA GLY A 73 5.32 -4.81 14.73
C GLY A 73 4.16 -5.74 15.07
N GLU A 74 3.24 -5.35 15.96
CA GLU A 74 2.07 -6.14 16.33
C GLU A 74 0.92 -5.88 15.34
N THR A 75 0.28 -6.95 14.86
CA THR A 75 -0.86 -6.86 13.94
C THR A 75 -2.09 -6.35 14.68
N VAL A 76 -2.60 -5.17 14.26
CA VAL A 76 -3.80 -4.54 14.82
C VAL A 76 -5.00 -4.63 13.87
N TYR A 77 -4.76 -4.89 12.58
CA TYR A 77 -5.80 -5.04 11.57
C TYR A 77 -5.36 -5.99 10.47
N GLN A 78 -6.27 -6.85 10.05
CA GLN A 78 -6.09 -7.76 8.93
C GLN A 78 -7.42 -7.96 8.22
N ASP A 79 -7.48 -7.65 6.92
CA ASP A 79 -8.65 -7.84 6.08
C ASP A 79 -8.23 -8.30 4.69
N GLY A 80 -8.38 -9.57 4.41
CA GLY A 80 -7.99 -10.20 3.16
C GLY A 80 -8.96 -11.33 2.79
N LEU A 81 -8.52 -12.21 1.93
CA LEU A 81 -9.30 -13.31 1.40
C LEU A 81 -9.02 -14.60 2.18
N ALA A 82 -10.08 -15.22 2.72
CA ALA A 82 -10.01 -16.53 3.33
C ALA A 82 -9.64 -17.61 2.26
N PRO A 83 -9.10 -18.78 2.64
CA PRO A 83 -8.67 -19.80 1.68
C PRO A 83 -9.72 -20.18 0.63
N VAL A 84 -10.99 -20.26 1.03
CA VAL A 84 -12.09 -20.55 0.09
C VAL A 84 -12.32 -19.42 -0.91
N GLU A 85 -12.17 -18.17 -0.48
CA GLU A 85 -12.28 -16.99 -1.35
C GLU A 85 -11.08 -16.91 -2.31
N VAL A 86 -9.87 -17.25 -1.84
CA VAL A 86 -8.65 -17.35 -2.67
C VAL A 86 -8.85 -18.37 -3.80
N GLN A 87 -9.36 -19.57 -3.49
CA GLN A 87 -9.63 -20.57 -4.52
C GLN A 87 -10.71 -20.12 -5.52
N ARG A 88 -11.74 -19.41 -5.07
CA ARG A 88 -12.74 -18.78 -5.95
C ARG A 88 -12.09 -17.76 -6.89
N VAL A 89 -11.21 -16.89 -6.38
CA VAL A 89 -10.47 -15.89 -7.19
C VAL A 89 -9.59 -16.60 -8.23
N PHE A 90 -8.82 -17.61 -7.83
CA PHE A 90 -8.00 -18.40 -8.76
C PHE A 90 -8.83 -19.07 -9.86
N ALA A 91 -9.97 -19.66 -9.51
CA ALA A 91 -10.88 -20.28 -10.49
C ALA A 91 -11.41 -19.23 -11.49
N CYS A 92 -11.77 -18.04 -11.04
CA CYS A 92 -12.20 -16.94 -11.91
C CYS A 92 -11.07 -16.49 -12.84
N ILE A 93 -9.84 -16.29 -12.32
CA ILE A 93 -8.68 -15.89 -13.11
C ILE A 93 -8.40 -16.94 -14.19
N ARG A 94 -8.27 -18.21 -13.82
CA ARG A 94 -7.99 -19.29 -14.77
C ARG A 94 -9.06 -19.44 -15.85
N ARG A 95 -10.33 -19.28 -15.48
CA ARG A 95 -11.46 -19.35 -16.43
C ARG A 95 -11.49 -18.17 -17.41
N ILE A 96 -11.17 -16.96 -16.95
CA ILE A 96 -11.33 -15.72 -17.74
C ILE A 96 -10.04 -15.37 -18.47
N CYS A 97 -8.88 -15.53 -17.84
CA CYS A 97 -7.59 -15.12 -18.39
C CYS A 97 -6.79 -16.30 -18.98
N GLY A 98 -7.09 -17.53 -18.55
CA GLY A 98 -6.40 -18.74 -19.02
C GLY A 98 -5.75 -19.52 -17.87
N ALA A 99 -5.54 -20.83 -18.08
CA ALA A 99 -5.02 -21.73 -17.05
C ALA A 99 -3.59 -21.37 -16.60
N GLU A 100 -2.80 -20.84 -17.52
CA GLU A 100 -1.37 -20.51 -17.34
C GLU A 100 -1.16 -19.03 -16.95
N THR A 101 -2.21 -18.32 -16.55
CA THR A 101 -2.10 -16.90 -16.13
C THR A 101 -1.09 -16.77 -15.00
N GLU A 102 -0.14 -15.87 -15.18
CA GLU A 102 0.82 -15.55 -14.13
C GLU A 102 0.13 -14.82 -12.98
N MET A 103 0.41 -15.28 -11.76
CA MET A 103 -0.16 -14.74 -10.53
C MET A 103 0.88 -14.63 -9.44
N THR A 104 0.65 -13.70 -8.52
CA THR A 104 1.32 -13.64 -7.22
C THR A 104 0.32 -13.54 -6.10
N VAL A 105 0.72 -13.96 -4.90
CA VAL A 105 -0.10 -13.89 -3.69
C VAL A 105 0.74 -13.38 -2.52
N ASP A 106 0.29 -12.32 -1.89
CA ASP A 106 0.84 -11.82 -0.63
C ASP A 106 0.11 -12.49 0.54
N THR A 107 0.87 -13.05 1.46
CA THR A 107 0.37 -13.67 2.69
C THR A 107 1.21 -13.23 3.89
N LEU A 108 0.80 -13.61 5.11
CA LEU A 108 1.65 -13.43 6.30
C LEU A 108 2.91 -14.32 6.28
N GLN A 109 2.86 -15.44 5.55
CA GLN A 109 3.97 -16.39 5.44
C GLN A 109 4.99 -16.01 4.37
N GLY A 110 4.63 -15.10 3.46
CA GLY A 110 5.51 -14.63 2.40
C GLY A 110 4.76 -14.27 1.12
N HIS A 111 5.55 -14.03 0.09
CA HIS A 111 5.09 -13.75 -1.26
C HIS A 111 5.23 -15.00 -2.12
N PHE A 112 4.15 -15.42 -2.75
CA PHE A 112 4.09 -16.61 -3.60
C PHE A 112 3.90 -16.18 -5.06
N TRP A 113 4.44 -16.98 -5.98
CA TRP A 113 4.32 -16.74 -7.42
C TRP A 113 4.30 -18.06 -8.21
N ASN A 114 3.72 -18.05 -9.43
CA ASN A 114 3.71 -19.19 -10.34
C ASN A 114 4.53 -18.97 -11.62
N TYR A 115 5.41 -17.97 -11.67
CA TYR A 115 6.25 -17.72 -12.84
C TYR A 115 7.20 -18.86 -13.14
N ASP A 116 7.47 -19.07 -14.43
CA ASP A 116 8.56 -19.94 -14.86
C ASP A 116 9.90 -19.27 -14.52
N ARG A 117 10.60 -19.84 -13.54
CA ARG A 117 11.91 -19.38 -13.06
C ARG A 117 12.99 -19.40 -14.13
N ASN A 118 12.83 -20.24 -15.19
CA ASN A 118 13.79 -20.35 -16.27
C ASN A 118 13.66 -19.24 -17.29
N GLN A 119 12.54 -18.52 -17.31
CA GLN A 119 12.26 -17.46 -18.28
C GLN A 119 12.55 -16.05 -17.75
N ARG A 120 12.72 -15.89 -16.44
CA ARG A 120 13.00 -14.58 -15.82
C ARG A 120 14.22 -14.65 -14.91
N PRO A 121 15.18 -13.71 -15.08
CA PRO A 121 16.27 -13.59 -14.12
C PRO A 121 15.70 -13.24 -12.73
N PRO A 122 16.29 -13.77 -11.65
CA PRO A 122 15.84 -13.44 -10.31
C PRO A 122 15.97 -11.93 -10.06
N ASP A 123 14.86 -11.24 -9.84
CA ASP A 123 14.87 -9.89 -9.33
C ASP A 123 15.20 -9.93 -7.83
N PRO A 124 16.26 -9.22 -7.37
CA PRO A 124 16.61 -9.16 -5.95
C PRO A 124 15.46 -8.68 -5.05
N ALA A 125 14.57 -7.83 -5.56
CA ALA A 125 13.38 -7.36 -4.84
C ALA A 125 12.40 -8.51 -4.52
N TRP A 126 12.39 -9.57 -5.34
CA TRP A 126 11.51 -10.73 -5.23
C TRP A 126 12.27 -12.03 -4.92
N ALA A 127 13.56 -11.94 -4.56
CA ALA A 127 14.46 -13.10 -4.36
C ALA A 127 13.98 -14.09 -3.28
N LYS A 128 13.09 -13.64 -2.37
CA LYS A 128 12.48 -14.47 -1.32
C LYS A 128 11.10 -15.00 -1.69
N SER A 129 10.64 -14.80 -2.92
CA SER A 129 9.35 -15.32 -3.36
C SER A 129 9.35 -16.85 -3.43
N ILE A 130 8.26 -17.45 -2.99
CA ILE A 130 8.07 -18.89 -2.92
C ILE A 130 7.30 -19.32 -4.17
N TRP A 131 7.83 -20.29 -4.90
CA TRP A 131 7.11 -20.83 -6.05
C TRP A 131 5.92 -21.68 -5.60
N SER A 132 4.78 -21.53 -6.29
CA SER A 132 3.57 -22.33 -6.10
C SER A 132 2.80 -22.39 -7.42
N ASP A 133 2.25 -23.57 -7.76
CA ASP A 133 1.31 -23.70 -8.87
C ASP A 133 -0.14 -23.31 -8.48
N PHE A 134 -0.34 -22.94 -7.23
CA PHE A 134 -1.61 -22.53 -6.63
C PHE A 134 -2.75 -23.57 -6.71
N ARG A 135 -2.44 -24.86 -6.93
CA ARG A 135 -3.48 -25.92 -6.98
C ARG A 135 -4.04 -26.22 -5.60
N ASP A 136 -3.14 -26.46 -4.64
CA ASP A 136 -3.48 -26.79 -3.25
C ASP A 136 -3.23 -25.62 -2.29
N PHE A 137 -3.29 -24.39 -2.80
CA PHE A 137 -3.01 -23.20 -2.01
C PHE A 137 -4.15 -22.94 -0.99
N SER A 138 -3.83 -23.01 0.29
CA SER A 138 -4.79 -22.93 1.40
C SER A 138 -4.48 -21.82 2.41
N LEU A 139 -3.62 -20.86 2.04
CA LEU A 139 -3.28 -19.75 2.91
C LEU A 139 -4.28 -18.61 2.76
N TYR A 140 -4.41 -17.82 3.82
CA TYR A 140 -5.08 -16.53 3.80
C TYR A 140 -4.28 -15.54 2.96
N ALA A 141 -4.91 -14.90 1.99
CA ALA A 141 -4.26 -13.94 1.11
C ALA A 141 -4.59 -12.50 1.48
N LEU A 142 -3.57 -11.68 1.61
CA LEU A 142 -3.71 -10.23 1.81
C LEU A 142 -3.99 -9.53 0.47
N LYS A 143 -3.36 -10.01 -0.60
CA LYS A 143 -3.50 -9.49 -1.96
C LYS A 143 -3.13 -10.59 -2.96
N ILE A 144 -3.86 -10.65 -4.05
CA ILE A 144 -3.54 -11.44 -5.24
C ILE A 144 -3.21 -10.46 -6.36
N CYS A 145 -2.18 -10.76 -7.17
CA CYS A 145 -1.94 -10.06 -8.41
C CYS A 145 -1.99 -11.05 -9.57
N ALA A 146 -2.51 -10.62 -10.72
CA ALA A 146 -2.61 -11.45 -11.91
C ALA A 146 -2.34 -10.62 -13.17
N GLN A 147 -1.79 -11.28 -14.20
CA GLN A 147 -1.76 -10.72 -15.54
C GLN A 147 -3.14 -10.78 -16.17
N VAL A 148 -3.71 -9.64 -16.51
CA VAL A 148 -5.01 -9.51 -17.18
C VAL A 148 -4.84 -8.67 -18.44
N PRO A 149 -4.57 -9.30 -19.58
CA PRO A 149 -4.07 -8.60 -20.78
C PRO A 149 -5.10 -7.73 -21.51
N THR A 150 -6.39 -7.84 -21.21
CA THR A 150 -7.44 -7.08 -21.94
C THR A 150 -8.49 -6.47 -21.00
N ASP A 151 -8.99 -5.28 -21.35
CA ASP A 151 -10.10 -4.63 -20.65
C ASP A 151 -11.36 -5.50 -20.56
N LYS A 152 -11.60 -6.34 -21.57
CA LYS A 152 -12.73 -7.29 -21.54
C LYS A 152 -12.58 -8.29 -20.40
N GLN A 153 -11.38 -8.80 -20.18
CA GLN A 153 -11.09 -9.73 -19.06
C GLN A 153 -11.17 -9.01 -17.72
N VAL A 154 -10.67 -7.78 -17.63
CA VAL A 154 -10.79 -6.95 -16.41
C VAL A 154 -12.26 -6.78 -16.02
N LYS A 155 -13.12 -6.34 -16.97
CA LYS A 155 -14.57 -6.18 -16.74
C LYS A 155 -15.24 -7.50 -16.36
N ALA A 156 -14.83 -8.62 -16.98
CA ALA A 156 -15.37 -9.93 -16.64
C ALA A 156 -14.97 -10.39 -15.24
N LEU A 157 -13.73 -10.13 -14.82
CA LEU A 157 -13.28 -10.39 -13.44
C LEU A 157 -14.02 -9.52 -12.43
N GLN A 158 -14.15 -8.21 -12.68
CA GLN A 158 -14.90 -7.29 -11.82
C GLN A 158 -16.36 -7.72 -11.64
N ALA A 159 -17.00 -8.20 -12.70
CA ALA A 159 -18.37 -8.72 -12.65
C ALA A 159 -18.47 -10.04 -11.87
N ALA A 160 -17.45 -10.91 -11.95
CA ALA A 160 -17.43 -12.21 -11.29
C ALA A 160 -16.99 -12.14 -9.81
N LEU A 161 -16.26 -11.09 -9.42
CA LEU A 161 -15.64 -10.88 -8.11
C LEU A 161 -16.09 -9.51 -7.56
N SER A 162 -17.39 -9.30 -7.44
CA SER A 162 -17.97 -8.00 -7.03
C SER A 162 -17.63 -7.58 -5.58
N ASP A 163 -17.15 -8.51 -4.77
CA ASP A 163 -16.66 -8.29 -3.41
C ASP A 163 -15.16 -8.00 -3.34
N CYS A 164 -14.49 -7.95 -4.51
CA CYS A 164 -13.08 -7.60 -4.64
C CYS A 164 -12.91 -6.24 -5.33
N ASP A 165 -11.85 -5.52 -4.93
CA ASP A 165 -11.31 -4.38 -5.71
C ASP A 165 -10.27 -4.89 -6.69
N ILE A 166 -10.45 -4.56 -7.99
CA ILE A 166 -9.56 -4.99 -9.08
C ILE A 166 -9.06 -3.77 -9.82
N ARG A 167 -7.77 -3.48 -9.71
CA ARG A 167 -7.14 -2.30 -10.31
C ARG A 167 -5.78 -2.63 -10.90
N CYS A 168 -5.45 -1.97 -12.02
CA CYS A 168 -4.12 -2.01 -12.59
C CYS A 168 -3.09 -1.33 -11.67
N PHE A 169 -1.85 -1.80 -11.69
CA PHE A 169 -0.73 -1.05 -11.11
C PHE A 169 -0.37 0.14 -12.00
N SER A 170 -0.04 1.27 -11.37
CA SER A 170 0.51 2.41 -12.10
C SER A 170 1.85 2.01 -12.76
N GLY A 171 1.94 2.19 -14.08
CA GLY A 171 3.16 1.93 -14.84
C GLY A 171 3.44 0.47 -15.22
N GLU A 172 2.58 -0.48 -14.86
CA GLU A 172 2.69 -1.88 -15.26
C GLU A 172 1.49 -2.29 -16.10
N GLU A 173 1.66 -2.34 -17.42
CA GLU A 173 0.63 -2.83 -18.31
C GLU A 173 0.29 -4.29 -17.97
N ASN A 174 -1.02 -4.60 -17.87
CA ASN A 174 -1.60 -5.93 -17.68
C ASN A 174 -1.50 -6.54 -16.27
N TRP A 175 -0.78 -5.96 -15.33
CA TRP A 175 -0.78 -6.44 -13.95
C TRP A 175 -1.88 -5.79 -13.12
N HIS A 176 -2.77 -6.61 -12.56
CA HIS A 176 -3.89 -6.15 -11.74
C HIS A 176 -3.79 -6.71 -10.33
N LYS A 177 -3.92 -5.84 -9.35
CA LYS A 177 -4.12 -6.20 -7.95
C LYS A 177 -5.59 -6.56 -7.72
N ILE A 178 -5.82 -7.62 -6.96
CA ILE A 178 -7.12 -8.11 -6.54
C ILE A 178 -7.07 -8.22 -5.01
N THR A 179 -7.83 -7.39 -4.34
CA THR A 179 -7.94 -7.35 -2.87
C THR A 179 -9.40 -7.48 -2.48
N LYS A 180 -9.68 -7.84 -1.25
CA LYS A 180 -11.03 -7.68 -0.72
C LYS A 180 -11.43 -6.20 -0.80
N SER A 181 -12.66 -5.90 -1.19
CA SER A 181 -13.10 -4.50 -1.41
C SER A 181 -13.02 -3.63 -0.16
N THR A 182 -13.06 -4.25 1.02
CA THR A 182 -12.90 -3.60 2.33
C THR A 182 -11.44 -3.45 2.77
N ALA A 183 -10.49 -4.08 2.08
CA ALA A 183 -9.06 -3.98 2.37
C ALA A 183 -8.50 -2.66 1.79
N THR A 184 -8.71 -1.56 2.51
CA THR A 184 -8.26 -0.22 2.11
C THR A 184 -7.39 0.42 3.18
N LYS A 185 -6.49 1.34 2.78
CA LYS A 185 -5.69 2.12 3.73
C LYS A 185 -6.56 2.88 4.73
N ALA A 186 -7.73 3.33 4.29
CA ALA A 186 -8.70 4.06 5.11
C ALA A 186 -9.30 3.19 6.22
N ASN A 187 -9.70 1.94 5.91
CA ASN A 187 -10.30 1.05 6.90
C ASN A 187 -9.30 0.58 7.98
N ALA A 188 -8.01 0.67 7.70
CA ALA A 188 -6.97 0.39 8.69
C ALA A 188 -6.82 1.51 9.74
N LEU A 189 -7.32 2.74 9.50
CA LEU A 189 -7.07 3.88 10.39
C LEU A 189 -7.73 3.73 11.75
N ALA A 190 -8.99 3.28 11.81
CA ALA A 190 -9.70 3.14 13.07
C ALA A 190 -9.06 2.12 14.03
N PRO A 191 -8.67 0.90 13.60
CA PRO A 191 -7.88 -0.02 14.42
C PRO A 191 -6.53 0.55 14.87
N ILE A 192 -5.84 1.29 14.01
CA ILE A 192 -4.57 1.96 14.35
C ILE A 192 -4.81 3.03 15.43
N CYS A 193 -5.83 3.87 15.27
CA CYS A 193 -6.19 4.86 16.27
C CYS A 193 -6.45 4.22 17.65
N ALA A 194 -7.22 3.13 17.68
CA ALA A 194 -7.50 2.40 18.91
C ALA A 194 -6.22 1.85 19.56
N ALA A 195 -5.32 1.26 18.76
CA ALA A 195 -4.05 0.71 19.27
C ALA A 195 -3.06 1.79 19.75
N CYS A 196 -3.08 2.97 19.11
CA CYS A 196 -2.20 4.09 19.45
C CYS A 196 -2.77 5.04 20.52
N GLY A 197 -4.03 4.88 20.93
CA GLY A 197 -4.72 5.84 21.80
C GLY A 197 -4.90 7.21 21.16
N LEU A 198 -5.11 7.24 19.82
CA LEU A 198 -5.31 8.45 19.03
C LEU A 198 -6.76 8.55 18.54
N THR A 199 -7.16 9.77 18.21
CA THR A 199 -8.37 10.05 17.43
C THR A 199 -7.99 10.34 15.97
N ILE A 200 -8.92 10.17 15.05
CA ILE A 200 -8.68 10.29 13.59
C ILE A 200 -8.18 11.70 13.19
N ASP A 201 -8.63 12.75 13.91
CA ASP A 201 -8.20 14.13 13.74
C ASP A 201 -6.71 14.36 14.07
N ARG A 202 -6.07 13.40 14.75
CA ARG A 202 -4.63 13.42 15.04
C ARG A 202 -3.77 12.76 13.97
N ILE A 203 -4.36 12.33 12.86
CA ILE A 203 -3.64 11.78 11.70
C ILE A 203 -3.46 12.86 10.65
N THR A 204 -2.22 13.05 10.19
CA THR A 204 -1.91 13.75 8.95
C THR A 204 -1.45 12.71 7.93
N ALA A 205 -2.20 12.52 6.85
CA ALA A 205 -1.94 11.51 5.83
C ALA A 205 -1.43 12.16 4.54
N PHE A 206 -0.44 11.53 3.90
CA PHE A 206 0.17 11.98 2.65
C PHE A 206 -0.03 10.92 1.57
N GLY A 207 -0.40 11.34 0.35
CA GLY A 207 -0.66 10.42 -0.75
C GLY A 207 -0.72 11.10 -2.11
N ASP A 208 -0.78 10.31 -3.19
CA ASP A 208 -0.81 10.80 -4.56
C ASP A 208 -1.74 10.00 -5.50
N ASP A 209 -2.11 8.76 -5.19
CA ASP A 209 -2.89 7.90 -6.07
C ASP A 209 -4.30 7.63 -5.53
N PHE A 210 -5.16 7.08 -6.38
CA PHE A 210 -6.53 6.68 -6.03
C PHE A 210 -6.63 5.79 -4.79
N ALA A 211 -5.60 4.99 -4.49
CA ALA A 211 -5.54 4.16 -3.31
C ALA A 211 -5.46 4.96 -2.00
N ASP A 212 -5.07 6.24 -2.07
CA ASP A 212 -4.91 7.14 -0.92
C ASP A 212 -6.15 8.00 -0.67
N LEU A 213 -7.02 8.13 -1.67
CA LEU A 213 -8.11 9.09 -1.68
C LEU A 213 -8.98 9.05 -0.42
N GLU A 214 -9.41 7.85 -0.02
CA GLU A 214 -10.25 7.69 1.18
C GLU A 214 -9.45 7.90 2.47
N MET A 215 -8.18 7.50 2.49
CA MET A 215 -7.29 7.73 3.63
C MET A 215 -7.08 9.23 3.86
N LEU A 216 -6.84 10.01 2.80
CA LEU A 216 -6.67 11.46 2.88
C LEU A 216 -7.94 12.15 3.35
N ARG A 217 -9.14 11.71 2.88
CA ARG A 217 -10.42 12.27 3.29
C ARG A 217 -10.79 11.99 4.74
N LEU A 218 -10.38 10.84 5.27
CA LEU A 218 -10.70 10.44 6.64
C LEU A 218 -9.73 10.99 7.67
N ALA A 219 -8.47 11.22 7.31
CA ALA A 219 -7.47 11.77 8.21
C ALA A 219 -7.88 13.18 8.68
N GLY A 220 -7.39 13.59 9.84
CA GLY A 220 -7.60 14.95 10.33
C GLY A 220 -6.99 16.02 9.42
N THR A 221 -5.97 15.68 8.64
CA THR A 221 -5.41 16.49 7.56
C THR A 221 -4.94 15.56 6.44
N GLY A 222 -5.52 15.71 5.27
CA GLY A 222 -5.10 15.05 4.03
C GLY A 222 -4.20 15.94 3.20
N VAL A 223 -2.99 15.47 2.90
CA VAL A 223 -1.97 16.20 2.13
C VAL A 223 -1.69 15.47 0.82
N ALA A 224 -2.01 16.10 -0.29
CA ALA A 224 -1.71 15.59 -1.63
C ALA A 224 -0.32 16.01 -2.10
N MET A 225 0.41 15.09 -2.72
CA MET A 225 1.63 15.42 -3.46
C MET A 225 1.28 16.11 -4.79
N GLY A 226 2.09 17.07 -5.23
CA GLY A 226 1.85 17.85 -6.45
C GLY A 226 1.86 17.02 -7.76
N ASN A 227 2.45 15.82 -7.74
CA ASN A 227 2.37 14.83 -8.82
C ASN A 227 1.12 13.92 -8.72
N GLY A 228 0.24 14.16 -7.75
CA GLY A 228 -0.93 13.32 -7.50
C GLY A 228 -1.96 13.35 -8.63
N VAL A 229 -2.76 12.30 -8.73
CA VAL A 229 -3.86 12.23 -9.69
C VAL A 229 -4.91 13.33 -9.39
N PRO A 230 -5.62 13.87 -10.42
CA PRO A 230 -6.54 15.00 -10.23
C PRO A 230 -7.59 14.79 -9.13
N ALA A 231 -8.06 13.55 -8.94
CA ALA A 231 -9.04 13.24 -7.89
C ALA A 231 -8.47 13.39 -6.47
N VAL A 232 -7.19 13.08 -6.28
CA VAL A 232 -6.47 13.23 -5.01
C VAL A 232 -6.20 14.70 -4.74
N LEU A 233 -5.70 15.45 -5.74
CA LEU A 233 -5.48 16.90 -5.63
C LEU A 233 -6.75 17.65 -5.27
N ALA A 234 -7.90 17.24 -5.83
CA ALA A 234 -9.19 17.88 -5.57
C ALA A 234 -9.80 17.51 -4.19
N ALA A 235 -9.36 16.44 -3.57
CA ALA A 235 -9.96 15.90 -2.36
C ALA A 235 -9.14 16.18 -1.09
N ALA A 236 -7.87 16.50 -1.23
CA ALA A 236 -6.98 16.78 -0.11
C ALA A 236 -7.23 18.20 0.47
N ASP A 237 -6.96 18.37 1.75
CA ASP A 237 -7.03 19.67 2.42
C ASP A 237 -5.89 20.60 1.96
N ILE A 238 -4.73 20.02 1.66
CA ILE A 238 -3.51 20.75 1.28
C ILE A 238 -2.84 19.99 0.12
N THR A 239 -2.35 20.76 -0.87
CA THR A 239 -1.46 20.25 -1.90
C THR A 239 -0.07 20.84 -1.70
N ILE A 240 0.96 19.97 -1.69
CA ILE A 240 2.37 20.37 -1.58
C ILE A 240 3.10 20.10 -2.91
N GLY A 241 4.41 20.36 -2.96
CA GLY A 241 5.22 20.09 -4.15
C GLY A 241 5.26 18.59 -4.52
N PRO A 242 5.82 18.24 -5.71
CA PRO A 242 5.92 16.85 -6.14
C PRO A 242 6.98 16.06 -5.37
N ASN A 243 6.92 14.73 -5.49
CA ASN A 243 7.76 13.77 -4.76
C ASN A 243 9.25 13.75 -5.16
N ASP A 244 9.63 14.41 -6.24
CA ASP A 244 11.03 14.62 -6.67
C ASP A 244 11.70 15.82 -5.99
N THR A 245 10.95 16.53 -5.15
CA THR A 245 11.42 17.64 -4.31
C THR A 245 11.42 17.27 -2.82
N ASP A 246 11.88 18.18 -1.95
CA ASP A 246 11.83 18.00 -0.50
C ASP A 246 10.54 18.63 0.10
N ALA A 247 9.43 18.58 -0.63
CA ALA A 247 8.16 19.20 -0.26
C ALA A 247 7.58 18.67 1.06
N ILE A 248 7.78 17.37 1.34
CA ILE A 248 7.36 16.76 2.62
C ILE A 248 8.12 17.43 3.78
N ALA A 249 9.45 17.55 3.69
CA ALA A 249 10.25 18.20 4.72
C ALA A 249 9.83 19.66 4.92
N ALA A 250 9.63 20.42 3.85
CA ALA A 250 9.17 21.80 3.90
C ALA A 250 7.81 21.92 4.63
N TYR A 251 6.86 21.03 4.31
CA TYR A 251 5.57 20.98 4.98
C TYR A 251 5.72 20.66 6.48
N LEU A 252 6.51 19.64 6.82
CA LEU A 252 6.70 19.20 8.20
C LEU A 252 7.34 20.31 9.06
N HIS A 253 8.32 21.01 8.53
CA HIS A 253 8.91 22.15 9.22
C HIS A 253 7.89 23.27 9.47
N THR A 254 7.09 23.63 8.45
CA THR A 254 6.16 24.76 8.54
C THR A 254 4.94 24.46 9.42
N HIS A 255 4.37 23.25 9.31
CA HIS A 255 3.05 22.94 9.89
C HIS A 255 3.08 22.00 11.10
N ILE A 256 4.20 21.31 11.34
CA ILE A 256 4.31 20.34 12.43
C ILE A 256 5.34 20.79 13.48
N LEU A 257 6.54 21.22 13.05
CA LEU A 257 7.65 21.52 13.94
C LEU A 257 7.64 22.97 14.45
N HIS A 258 7.11 23.91 13.67
CA HIS A 258 7.03 25.34 14.03
C HIS A 258 5.59 25.82 14.17
N ALA A 259 4.61 24.92 14.28
CA ALA A 259 3.25 25.30 14.66
C ALA A 259 3.26 25.72 16.15
N GLU A 260 3.23 27.04 16.41
CA GLU A 260 3.05 27.63 17.73
C GLU A 260 1.66 27.32 18.32
#